data_ea5f300fe97cadb5b82067660c6f4d04
#
_entry.id   ea5f300fe97cadb5b82067660c6f4d04
#
_cell.length_a   1.000
_cell.length_b   1.000
_cell.length_c   1.000
_cell.angle_alpha   90.00
_cell.angle_beta   90.00
_cell.angle_gamma   90.00
#
_symmetry.space_group_name_H-M   'P 1'
#
loop_
_entity.id
_entity.type
_entity.pdbx_description
1 polymer ?
#
loop_
_entity_poly.entity_id
_entity_poly.type
_entity_poly.pdbx_seq_one_letter_code
_entity_poly.pdbx_strand_id
1 'polypeptide(L)'
;MSELRNIIDMRRYYAKTVFGFAVAKTNLPVLRLPDAAEFKSFEALEIQHEQLDAMSVFRREALLERFPVVHGGNLMDKSLSRNIISAPVKIQDDFVAESARLLKMIAAQYRLHTAALDLSAGSAIADPVQKEALRRILRRLYPFLLENGQTLLLPFRLPVLGGCSAAELASFLRETMIPSVKVRLDIYPHELKKNSDPREIAGNLRFETRSVIFCYDADGGNRLLRAHLVPWLKYFALNAFYGPYFVCPFSQEYRLSPLEAESYSKLVEELKHKQE
;
A
#
# COMPACT_ATOMS: atom_id res chain seq x y z
N MET A 1 8.04 37.95 -11.02
CA MET A 1 8.60 36.76 -10.40
C MET A 1 8.29 35.59 -11.30
N SER A 2 9.31 35.09 -12.03
CA SER A 2 9.16 34.02 -12.98
C SER A 2 8.82 32.74 -12.19
N GLU A 3 7.66 32.16 -12.45
CA GLU A 3 7.39 30.78 -12.09
C GLU A 3 8.40 29.90 -12.83
N LEU A 4 9.45 29.53 -12.14
CA LEU A 4 10.28 28.40 -12.51
C LEU A 4 9.35 27.17 -12.49
N ARG A 5 8.70 26.92 -13.62
CA ARG A 5 8.06 25.64 -13.89
C ARG A 5 9.17 24.62 -13.88
N ASN A 6 9.34 23.94 -12.75
CA ASN A 6 10.09 22.70 -12.71
C ASN A 6 9.36 21.73 -13.66
N ILE A 7 9.75 21.77 -14.93
CA ILE A 7 9.30 20.79 -15.92
C ILE A 7 9.93 19.48 -15.49
N ILE A 8 9.13 18.68 -14.77
CA ILE A 8 9.55 17.33 -14.41
C ILE A 8 9.64 16.55 -15.73
N ASP A 9 10.82 16.01 -15.99
CA ASP A 9 10.98 15.04 -17.05
C ASP A 9 10.24 13.75 -16.68
N MET A 10 8.99 13.66 -17.11
CA MET A 10 8.13 12.50 -16.82
C MET A 10 8.70 11.20 -17.40
N ARG A 11 9.53 11.25 -18.41
CA ARG A 11 10.21 10.06 -18.97
C ARG A 11 11.20 9.51 -17.95
N ARG A 12 12.06 10.37 -17.41
CA ARG A 12 12.99 10.00 -16.34
C ARG A 12 12.28 9.54 -15.09
N TYR A 13 11.14 10.15 -14.78
CA TYR A 13 10.33 9.74 -13.66
C TYR A 13 9.80 8.33 -13.85
N TYR A 14 9.14 8.04 -14.97
CA TYR A 14 8.58 6.70 -15.24
C TYR A 14 9.66 5.62 -15.33
N ALA A 15 10.82 5.92 -15.88
CA ALA A 15 11.96 4.99 -15.95
C ALA A 15 12.45 4.55 -14.56
N LYS A 16 12.31 5.41 -13.53
CA LYS A 16 12.70 5.13 -12.15
C LYS A 16 11.54 4.63 -11.28
N THR A 17 10.33 4.71 -11.81
CA THR A 17 9.13 4.36 -11.05
C THR A 17 8.99 2.85 -10.93
N VAL A 18 8.81 2.38 -9.70
CA VAL A 18 8.59 0.98 -9.40
C VAL A 18 7.09 0.70 -9.46
N PHE A 19 6.69 -0.17 -10.37
CA PHE A 19 5.32 -0.65 -10.49
C PHE A 19 5.21 -2.08 -9.97
N GLY A 20 4.09 -2.38 -9.32
CA GLY A 20 3.86 -3.66 -8.70
C GLY A 20 2.41 -4.12 -8.80
N PHE A 21 2.21 -5.30 -8.31
CA PHE A 21 0.91 -5.94 -8.22
C PHE A 21 0.62 -6.32 -6.76
N ALA A 22 -0.61 -6.03 -6.27
CA ALA A 22 -1.07 -6.45 -4.96
C ALA A 22 -2.01 -7.64 -5.09
N VAL A 23 -1.67 -8.74 -4.42
CA VAL A 23 -2.44 -9.98 -4.46
C VAL A 23 -3.53 -9.94 -3.40
N ALA A 24 -4.80 -9.88 -3.81
CA ALA A 24 -5.93 -10.01 -2.90
C ALA A 24 -6.05 -11.44 -2.35
N LYS A 25 -6.61 -11.61 -1.13
CA LYS A 25 -6.76 -12.93 -0.46
C LYS A 25 -7.41 -14.00 -1.34
N THR A 26 -8.34 -13.62 -2.21
CA THR A 26 -9.09 -14.52 -3.08
C THR A 26 -8.35 -14.95 -4.34
N ASN A 27 -7.18 -14.37 -4.64
CA ASN A 27 -6.46 -14.56 -5.89
C ASN A 27 -5.31 -15.56 -5.80
N LEU A 28 -5.42 -16.55 -4.92
CA LEU A 28 -4.43 -17.63 -4.77
C LEU A 28 -4.02 -18.38 -6.06
N PRO A 29 -4.87 -18.53 -7.11
CA PRO A 29 -4.42 -19.14 -8.36
C PRO A 29 -3.37 -18.35 -9.14
N VAL A 30 -3.20 -17.08 -8.82
CA VAL A 30 -2.17 -16.18 -9.39
C VAL A 30 -0.75 -16.66 -9.05
N LEU A 31 -0.62 -17.69 -8.24
CA LEU A 31 0.67 -18.27 -7.82
C LEU A 31 1.37 -19.14 -8.88
N ARG A 32 0.91 -19.12 -10.10
CA ARG A 32 1.74 -19.51 -11.27
C ARG A 32 2.68 -18.38 -11.71
N LEU A 33 2.72 -17.31 -10.90
CA LEU A 33 3.26 -16.01 -11.19
C LEU A 33 4.74 -15.90 -11.58
N PRO A 34 5.69 -16.68 -11.05
CA PRO A 34 7.10 -16.43 -11.38
C PRO A 34 7.41 -16.46 -12.88
N ASP A 35 6.67 -17.28 -13.62
CA ASP A 35 6.93 -17.54 -15.05
C ASP A 35 5.90 -16.89 -15.99
N ALA A 36 4.91 -16.20 -15.46
CA ALA A 36 3.84 -15.66 -16.29
C ALA A 36 4.30 -14.38 -17.01
N ALA A 37 4.26 -14.42 -18.35
CA ALA A 37 4.69 -13.31 -19.22
C ALA A 37 3.93 -12.00 -18.93
N GLU A 38 2.69 -12.13 -18.45
CA GLU A 38 1.80 -11.02 -18.10
C GLU A 38 2.29 -10.15 -16.91
N PHE A 39 3.29 -10.62 -16.14
CA PHE A 39 3.83 -9.86 -15.01
C PHE A 39 5.24 -9.31 -15.27
N LYS A 40 5.75 -9.39 -16.49
CA LYS A 40 7.12 -8.97 -16.83
C LYS A 40 7.44 -7.54 -16.43
N SER A 41 6.48 -6.64 -16.58
CA SER A 41 6.65 -5.20 -16.35
C SER A 41 6.56 -4.80 -14.89
N PHE A 42 6.21 -5.74 -13.99
CA PHE A 42 6.13 -5.47 -12.57
C PHE A 42 7.44 -5.81 -11.86
N GLU A 43 7.90 -4.88 -11.03
CA GLU A 43 9.12 -4.97 -10.23
C GLU A 43 8.82 -5.13 -8.74
N ALA A 44 7.55 -4.96 -8.35
CA ALA A 44 7.11 -5.05 -6.96
C ALA A 44 5.92 -5.99 -6.79
N LEU A 45 5.83 -6.59 -5.61
CA LEU A 45 4.72 -7.45 -5.19
C LEU A 45 4.26 -7.04 -3.80
N GLU A 46 2.93 -6.92 -3.59
CA GLU A 46 2.35 -6.94 -2.25
C GLU A 46 1.61 -8.26 -2.06
N ILE A 47 1.95 -9.00 -1.00
CA ILE A 47 1.42 -10.34 -0.75
C ILE A 47 1.16 -10.58 0.74
N GLN A 48 0.09 -11.29 1.05
CA GLN A 48 -0.25 -11.70 2.40
C GLN A 48 0.69 -12.82 2.87
N HIS A 49 1.09 -12.81 4.14
CA HIS A 49 1.96 -13.84 4.68
C HIS A 49 1.31 -15.23 4.65
N GLU A 50 -0.01 -15.33 4.86
CA GLU A 50 -0.75 -16.60 4.77
C GLU A 50 -0.69 -17.20 3.35
N GLN A 51 -0.55 -16.36 2.33
CA GLN A 51 -0.35 -16.83 0.96
C GLN A 51 1.06 -17.40 0.76
N LEU A 52 2.06 -16.81 1.40
CA LEU A 52 3.44 -17.33 1.42
C LEU A 52 3.52 -18.65 2.20
N ASP A 53 2.79 -18.77 3.32
CA ASP A 53 2.70 -19.99 4.12
C ASP A 53 2.07 -21.15 3.31
N ALA A 54 1.08 -20.85 2.48
CA ALA A 54 0.42 -21.85 1.65
C ALA A 54 1.27 -22.37 0.47
N MET A 55 2.42 -21.75 0.19
CA MET A 55 3.32 -22.15 -0.89
C MET A 55 4.36 -23.15 -0.43
N SER A 56 4.80 -24.02 -1.36
CA SER A 56 6.04 -24.77 -1.14
C SER A 56 7.24 -23.81 -1.02
N VAL A 57 8.26 -24.21 -0.25
CA VAL A 57 9.49 -23.42 -0.06
C VAL A 57 10.08 -22.98 -1.39
N PHE A 58 10.21 -23.91 -2.34
CA PHE A 58 10.77 -23.62 -3.66
C PHE A 58 10.00 -22.53 -4.43
N ARG A 59 8.66 -22.60 -4.43
CA ARG A 59 7.81 -21.59 -5.10
C ARG A 59 7.91 -20.24 -4.44
N ARG A 60 7.95 -20.23 -3.12
CA ARG A 60 8.08 -19.01 -2.33
C ARG A 60 9.41 -18.31 -2.58
N GLU A 61 10.51 -19.04 -2.57
CA GLU A 61 11.83 -18.49 -2.86
C GLU A 61 11.90 -17.94 -4.28
N ALA A 62 11.45 -18.68 -5.28
CA ALA A 62 11.39 -18.21 -6.65
C ALA A 62 10.54 -16.94 -6.81
N LEU A 63 9.41 -16.83 -6.08
CA LEU A 63 8.58 -15.63 -6.08
C LEU A 63 9.32 -14.44 -5.46
N LEU A 64 9.94 -14.63 -4.31
CA LEU A 64 10.65 -13.55 -3.60
C LEU A 64 11.89 -13.10 -4.36
N GLU A 65 12.57 -14.00 -5.07
CA GLU A 65 13.71 -13.66 -5.94
C GLU A 65 13.27 -12.92 -7.20
N ARG A 66 12.09 -13.23 -7.73
CA ARG A 66 11.57 -12.59 -8.95
C ARG A 66 11.26 -11.11 -8.78
N PHE A 67 10.81 -10.71 -7.59
CA PHE A 67 10.43 -9.34 -7.31
C PHE A 67 11.45 -8.67 -6.40
N PRO A 68 12.20 -7.66 -6.90
CA PRO A 68 13.18 -6.93 -6.09
C PRO A 68 12.56 -6.13 -4.94
N VAL A 69 11.27 -5.82 -5.03
CA VAL A 69 10.52 -5.15 -3.97
C VAL A 69 9.32 -6.00 -3.57
N VAL A 70 9.33 -6.50 -2.35
CA VAL A 70 8.18 -7.25 -1.81
C VAL A 70 7.67 -6.58 -0.55
N HIS A 71 6.39 -6.23 -0.56
CA HIS A 71 5.69 -5.71 0.61
C HIS A 71 4.78 -6.79 1.21
N GLY A 72 4.81 -6.91 2.52
CA GLY A 72 3.80 -7.67 3.26
C GLY A 72 2.46 -6.94 3.20
N GLY A 73 1.40 -7.68 2.89
CA GLY A 73 0.03 -7.17 2.96
C GLY A 73 -0.43 -6.99 4.41
N ASN A 74 -1.74 -7.06 4.65
CA ASN A 74 -2.25 -6.88 6.00
C ASN A 74 -1.75 -7.99 6.94
N LEU A 75 -1.13 -7.57 8.04
CA LEU A 75 -0.54 -8.45 9.05
C LEU A 75 -1.59 -9.31 9.76
N MET A 76 -2.80 -8.78 9.91
CA MET A 76 -3.91 -9.42 10.59
C MET A 76 -5.22 -9.21 9.82
N ASP A 77 -6.23 -10.00 10.16
CA ASP A 77 -7.56 -9.82 9.58
C ASP A 77 -8.08 -8.40 9.83
N LYS A 78 -8.65 -7.79 8.77
CA LYS A 78 -9.10 -6.40 8.80
C LYS A 78 -10.24 -6.18 9.82
N SER A 79 -11.09 -7.18 10.05
CA SER A 79 -12.20 -7.04 10.98
C SER A 79 -11.71 -6.96 12.43
N LEU A 80 -10.69 -7.75 12.76
CA LEU A 80 -10.05 -7.71 14.08
C LEU A 80 -9.28 -6.41 14.28
N SER A 81 -8.45 -6.03 13.32
CA SER A 81 -7.56 -4.87 13.47
C SER A 81 -8.31 -3.55 13.51
N ARG A 82 -9.39 -3.39 12.75
CA ARG A 82 -10.20 -2.17 12.74
C ARG A 82 -10.94 -1.90 14.06
N ASN A 83 -11.37 -2.94 14.75
CA ASN A 83 -12.12 -2.82 15.99
C ASN A 83 -11.21 -2.65 17.22
N ILE A 84 -9.91 -2.87 17.09
CA ILE A 84 -8.98 -2.90 18.22
C ILE A 84 -8.83 -1.56 18.92
N ILE A 85 -8.97 -0.46 18.18
CA ILE A 85 -8.82 0.89 18.73
C ILE A 85 -9.85 1.17 19.82
N SER A 86 -11.08 0.65 19.68
CA SER A 86 -12.16 0.82 20.65
C SER A 86 -12.23 -0.31 21.68
N ALA A 87 -11.35 -1.31 21.59
CA ALA A 87 -11.34 -2.44 22.49
C ALA A 87 -10.76 -2.08 23.87
N PRO A 88 -11.08 -2.84 24.94
CA PRO A 88 -10.42 -2.72 26.22
C PRO A 88 -8.90 -2.85 26.15
N VAL A 89 -8.18 -2.17 27.04
CA VAL A 89 -6.68 -2.10 27.03
C VAL A 89 -6.07 -3.50 27.01
N LYS A 90 -6.58 -4.44 27.79
CA LYS A 90 -6.10 -5.82 27.81
C LYS A 90 -6.15 -6.48 26.43
N ILE A 91 -7.24 -6.29 25.68
CA ILE A 91 -7.39 -6.83 24.32
C ILE A 91 -6.41 -6.13 23.36
N GLN A 92 -6.19 -4.83 23.55
CA GLN A 92 -5.17 -4.10 22.79
C GLN A 92 -3.75 -4.63 23.07
N ASP A 93 -3.49 -5.04 24.33
CA ASP A 93 -2.20 -5.62 24.72
C ASP A 93 -1.95 -6.97 24.06
N ASP A 94 -2.96 -7.85 24.07
CA ASP A 94 -2.91 -9.15 23.39
C ASP A 94 -2.74 -8.97 21.88
N PHE A 95 -3.42 -8.01 21.27
CA PHE A 95 -3.28 -7.67 19.88
C PHE A 95 -1.86 -7.17 19.52
N VAL A 96 -1.27 -6.32 20.36
CA VAL A 96 0.12 -5.85 20.18
C VAL A 96 1.10 -7.01 20.26
N ALA A 97 0.93 -7.92 21.22
CA ALA A 97 1.77 -9.10 21.38
C ALA A 97 1.71 -10.00 20.15
N GLU A 98 0.50 -10.26 19.63
CA GLU A 98 0.32 -11.09 18.44
C GLU A 98 0.87 -10.39 17.18
N SER A 99 0.64 -9.08 17.03
CA SER A 99 1.21 -8.32 15.92
C SER A 99 2.75 -8.34 15.94
N ALA A 100 3.36 -8.21 17.11
CA ALA A 100 4.81 -8.30 17.27
C ALA A 100 5.34 -9.69 16.90
N ARG A 101 4.63 -10.76 17.32
CA ARG A 101 4.97 -12.15 16.94
C ARG A 101 4.95 -12.34 15.43
N LEU A 102 3.91 -11.85 14.76
CA LEU A 102 3.77 -11.93 13.31
C LEU A 102 4.83 -11.10 12.60
N LEU A 103 5.12 -9.87 13.04
CA LEU A 103 6.20 -9.04 12.49
C LEU A 103 7.55 -9.77 12.54
N LYS A 104 7.90 -10.36 13.69
CA LYS A 104 9.12 -11.14 13.83
C LYS A 104 9.13 -12.34 12.89
N MET A 105 8.02 -13.06 12.78
CA MET A 105 7.87 -14.21 11.89
C MET A 105 8.11 -13.84 10.43
N ILE A 106 7.43 -12.80 9.92
CA ILE A 106 7.53 -12.42 8.51
C ILE A 106 8.94 -11.88 8.17
N ALA A 107 9.59 -11.21 9.10
CA ALA A 107 10.97 -10.79 8.93
C ALA A 107 11.94 -11.99 8.84
N ALA A 108 11.80 -12.94 9.78
CA ALA A 108 12.70 -14.08 9.86
C ALA A 108 12.49 -15.10 8.72
N GLN A 109 11.24 -15.41 8.39
CA GLN A 109 10.92 -16.47 7.42
C GLN A 109 10.86 -15.98 5.98
N TYR A 110 10.41 -14.73 5.75
CA TYR A 110 10.17 -14.21 4.39
C TYR A 110 11.03 -13.00 4.05
N ARG A 111 11.85 -12.52 4.99
CA ARG A 111 12.67 -11.32 4.82
C ARG A 111 11.84 -10.10 4.42
N LEU A 112 10.58 -10.03 4.87
CA LEU A 112 9.71 -8.90 4.57
C LEU A 112 9.99 -7.75 5.53
N HIS A 113 10.41 -6.62 4.97
CA HIS A 113 10.72 -5.39 5.72
C HIS A 113 9.56 -4.42 5.80
N THR A 114 8.40 -4.78 5.24
CA THR A 114 7.18 -3.99 5.34
C THR A 114 5.99 -4.89 5.61
N ALA A 115 5.05 -4.40 6.41
CA ALA A 115 3.75 -5.03 6.63
C ALA A 115 2.68 -3.96 6.79
N ALA A 116 1.49 -4.19 6.26
CA ALA A 116 0.36 -3.30 6.47
C ALA A 116 -0.45 -3.73 7.70
N LEU A 117 -1.01 -2.77 8.42
CA LEU A 117 -1.92 -3.00 9.53
C LEU A 117 -3.07 -1.99 9.48
N ASP A 118 -4.25 -2.46 9.13
CA ASP A 118 -5.44 -1.62 8.99
C ASP A 118 -6.09 -1.35 10.36
N LEU A 119 -5.64 -0.28 11.00
CA LEU A 119 -6.16 0.21 12.28
C LEU A 119 -7.25 1.29 12.10
N SER A 120 -7.86 1.41 10.92
CA SER A 120 -8.81 2.49 10.63
C SER A 120 -8.28 3.88 10.99
N ALA A 121 -7.00 4.14 10.68
CA ALA A 121 -6.29 5.33 11.14
C ALA A 121 -7.02 6.63 10.81
N GLY A 122 -7.66 6.72 9.63
CA GLY A 122 -8.45 7.88 9.25
C GLY A 122 -9.58 8.20 10.23
N SER A 123 -10.37 7.21 10.60
CA SER A 123 -11.48 7.37 11.57
C SER A 123 -10.95 7.58 13.00
N ALA A 124 -9.91 6.83 13.38
CA ALA A 124 -9.34 6.92 14.71
C ALA A 124 -8.73 8.31 15.00
N ILE A 125 -8.10 8.95 14.01
CA ILE A 125 -7.50 10.27 14.17
C ILE A 125 -8.57 11.36 14.32
N ALA A 126 -9.74 11.18 13.72
CA ALA A 126 -10.86 12.12 13.84
C ALA A 126 -11.49 12.16 15.25
N ASP A 127 -11.29 11.14 16.07
CA ASP A 127 -11.78 11.03 17.43
C ASP A 127 -10.61 11.15 18.44
N PRO A 128 -10.61 12.10 19.38
CA PRO A 128 -9.50 12.31 20.32
C PRO A 128 -9.15 11.08 21.18
N VAL A 129 -10.14 10.31 21.61
CA VAL A 129 -9.93 9.11 22.44
C VAL A 129 -9.31 7.99 21.61
N GLN A 130 -9.84 7.77 20.41
CA GLN A 130 -9.32 6.77 19.49
C GLN A 130 -7.93 7.16 18.96
N LYS A 131 -7.68 8.45 18.74
CA LYS A 131 -6.36 8.99 18.37
C LYS A 131 -5.29 8.63 19.39
N GLU A 132 -5.60 8.73 20.68
CA GLU A 132 -4.65 8.39 21.75
C GLU A 132 -4.47 6.86 21.86
N ALA A 133 -5.54 6.08 21.69
CA ALA A 133 -5.44 4.62 21.65
C ALA A 133 -4.57 4.15 20.47
N LEU A 134 -4.75 4.73 19.29
CA LEU A 134 -3.92 4.47 18.11
C LEU A 134 -2.44 4.79 18.40
N ARG A 135 -2.16 5.99 18.98
CA ARG A 135 -0.79 6.39 19.35
C ARG A 135 -0.15 5.39 20.30
N ARG A 136 -0.88 4.94 21.32
CA ARG A 136 -0.41 3.96 22.29
C ARG A 136 -0.06 2.62 21.64
N ILE A 137 -0.92 2.10 20.76
CA ILE A 137 -0.65 0.85 20.02
C ILE A 137 0.61 0.99 19.17
N LEU A 138 0.74 2.06 18.41
CA LEU A 138 1.90 2.29 17.55
C LEU A 138 3.21 2.40 18.34
N ARG A 139 3.19 3.12 19.50
CA ARG A 139 4.36 3.22 20.38
C ARG A 139 4.78 1.87 20.96
N ARG A 140 3.83 1.01 21.25
CA ARG A 140 4.12 -0.33 21.77
C ARG A 140 4.62 -1.30 20.68
N LEU A 141 4.25 -1.11 19.42
CA LEU A 141 4.79 -1.88 18.29
C LEU A 141 6.18 -1.39 17.87
N TYR A 142 6.53 -0.14 18.16
CA TYR A 142 7.76 0.48 17.66
C TYR A 142 9.05 -0.27 18.02
N PRO A 143 9.27 -0.77 19.25
CA PRO A 143 10.48 -1.55 19.57
C PRO A 143 10.66 -2.76 18.66
N PHE A 144 9.59 -3.47 18.34
CA PHE A 144 9.62 -4.65 17.48
C PHE A 144 9.89 -4.29 16.02
N LEU A 145 9.35 -3.18 15.54
CA LEU A 145 9.65 -2.66 14.21
C LEU A 145 11.13 -2.29 14.08
N LEU A 146 11.68 -1.65 15.10
CA LEU A 146 13.08 -1.26 15.13
C LEU A 146 14.00 -2.48 15.19
N GLU A 147 13.73 -3.44 16.06
CA GLU A 147 14.49 -4.68 16.21
C GLU A 147 14.58 -5.48 14.91
N ASN A 148 13.48 -5.55 14.16
CA ASN A 148 13.41 -6.32 12.92
C ASN A 148 13.68 -5.49 11.65
N GLY A 149 14.03 -4.21 11.77
CA GLY A 149 14.28 -3.33 10.64
C GLY A 149 13.06 -3.16 9.72
N GLN A 150 11.85 -3.15 10.30
CA GLN A 150 10.60 -3.16 9.55
C GLN A 150 9.91 -1.79 9.54
N THR A 151 9.13 -1.57 8.49
CA THR A 151 8.21 -0.45 8.34
C THR A 151 6.77 -0.94 8.41
N LEU A 152 5.99 -0.38 9.33
CA LEU A 152 4.55 -0.61 9.43
C LEU A 152 3.81 0.38 8.52
N LEU A 153 2.96 -0.13 7.66
CA LEU A 153 2.16 0.65 6.75
C LEU A 153 0.73 0.77 7.29
N LEU A 154 0.29 2.00 7.50
CA LEU A 154 -1.11 2.30 7.83
C LEU A 154 -1.87 2.53 6.52
N PRO A 155 -2.81 1.65 6.15
CA PRO A 155 -3.70 1.88 5.02
C PRO A 155 -4.55 3.13 5.22
N PHE A 156 -4.52 4.02 4.25
CA PHE A 156 -5.34 5.22 4.20
C PHE A 156 -6.12 5.24 2.90
N ARG A 157 -7.42 4.97 3.02
CA ARG A 157 -8.31 4.85 1.87
C ARG A 157 -8.77 6.19 1.36
N LEU A 158 -8.74 6.37 0.05
CA LEU A 158 -9.30 7.50 -0.66
C LEU A 158 -10.41 7.02 -1.62
N PRO A 159 -11.60 7.65 -1.57
CA PRO A 159 -12.02 8.78 -0.73
C PRO A 159 -12.18 8.42 0.74
N VAL A 160 -11.83 9.37 1.61
CA VAL A 160 -12.02 9.20 3.05
C VAL A 160 -13.49 9.45 3.39
N LEU A 161 -14.18 8.43 3.84
CA LEU A 161 -15.56 8.52 4.30
C LEU A 161 -15.56 8.67 5.83
N GLY A 162 -15.85 9.88 6.31
CA GLY A 162 -16.00 10.16 7.75
C GLY A 162 -14.71 10.07 8.59
N GLY A 163 -13.55 10.22 7.96
CA GLY A 163 -12.24 10.18 8.62
C GLY A 163 -11.49 11.51 8.58
N CYS A 164 -10.25 11.51 9.04
CA CYS A 164 -9.37 12.67 9.02
C CYS A 164 -8.91 13.01 7.57
N SER A 165 -8.47 14.25 7.38
CA SER A 165 -7.80 14.70 6.16
C SER A 165 -6.38 14.14 6.03
N ALA A 166 -5.78 14.23 4.85
CA ALA A 166 -4.38 13.89 4.61
C ALA A 166 -3.43 14.75 5.48
N ALA A 167 -3.77 16.02 5.70
CA ALA A 167 -3.01 16.93 6.54
C ALA A 167 -3.02 16.51 8.03
N GLU A 168 -4.18 16.10 8.54
CA GLU A 168 -4.33 15.61 9.91
C GLU A 168 -3.58 14.29 10.12
N LEU A 169 -3.65 13.36 9.15
CA LEU A 169 -2.87 12.14 9.20
C LEU A 169 -1.36 12.43 9.21
N ALA A 170 -0.88 13.31 8.35
CA ALA A 170 0.52 13.70 8.31
C ALA A 170 0.97 14.36 9.63
N SER A 171 0.13 15.22 10.22
CA SER A 171 0.39 15.82 11.54
C SER A 171 0.49 14.77 12.64
N PHE A 172 -0.46 13.85 12.68
CA PHE A 172 -0.48 12.75 13.65
C PHE A 172 0.79 11.90 13.56
N LEU A 173 1.24 11.53 12.36
CA LEU A 173 2.44 10.71 12.17
C LEU A 173 3.69 11.45 12.65
N ARG A 174 3.81 12.74 12.34
CA ARG A 174 4.92 13.58 12.84
C ARG A 174 4.90 13.72 14.37
N GLU A 175 3.73 13.96 14.96
CA GLU A 175 3.55 14.06 16.42
C GLU A 175 3.86 12.74 17.14
N THR A 176 3.61 11.60 16.48
CA THR A 176 3.87 10.29 17.05
C THR A 176 5.36 9.98 17.11
N MET A 177 6.17 10.59 16.23
CA MET A 177 7.64 10.49 16.17
C MET A 177 8.15 9.04 16.00
N ILE A 178 7.44 8.21 15.26
CA ILE A 178 7.82 6.82 14.95
C ILE A 178 8.19 6.73 13.46
N PRO A 179 9.48 6.79 13.09
CA PRO A 179 9.92 6.82 11.69
C PRO A 179 9.55 5.55 10.92
N SER A 180 9.42 4.42 11.63
CA SER A 180 9.05 3.12 11.06
C SER A 180 7.55 2.97 10.78
N VAL A 181 6.72 3.97 11.07
CA VAL A 181 5.30 3.98 10.69
C VAL A 181 5.11 4.90 9.51
N LYS A 182 4.57 4.37 8.43
CA LYS A 182 4.36 5.07 7.16
C LYS A 182 2.94 4.84 6.65
N VAL A 183 2.57 5.53 5.58
CA VAL A 183 1.26 5.42 4.94
C VAL A 183 1.34 4.53 3.71
N ARG A 184 0.35 3.67 3.56
CA ARG A 184 -0.04 3.06 2.29
C ARG A 184 -1.30 3.76 1.81
N LEU A 185 -1.24 4.45 0.69
CA LEU A 185 -2.40 5.09 0.10
C LEU A 185 -3.19 4.08 -0.73
N ASP A 186 -4.41 3.78 -0.33
CA ASP A 186 -5.34 2.92 -1.07
C ASP A 186 -6.30 3.83 -1.85
N ILE A 187 -6.07 4.01 -3.14
CA ILE A 187 -6.81 4.93 -4.01
C ILE A 187 -7.82 4.13 -4.83
N TYR A 188 -9.09 4.53 -4.73
CA TYR A 188 -10.21 4.01 -5.50
C TYR A 188 -10.65 5.05 -6.53
N PRO A 189 -10.04 5.09 -7.73
CA PRO A 189 -10.25 6.18 -8.68
C PRO A 189 -11.70 6.40 -9.10
N HIS A 190 -12.49 5.33 -9.15
CA HIS A 190 -13.92 5.37 -9.51
C HIS A 190 -14.81 5.91 -8.39
N GLU A 191 -14.36 5.89 -7.14
CA GLU A 191 -15.08 6.44 -5.99
C GLU A 191 -14.72 7.92 -5.73
N LEU A 192 -13.65 8.42 -6.35
CA LEU A 192 -13.20 9.79 -6.11
C LEU A 192 -14.22 10.78 -6.66
N LYS A 193 -14.69 11.67 -5.79
CA LYS A 193 -15.50 12.81 -6.19
C LYS A 193 -14.64 13.82 -6.98
N LYS A 194 -15.27 14.63 -7.83
CA LYS A 194 -14.59 15.69 -8.61
C LYS A 194 -13.71 16.63 -7.78
N ASN A 195 -13.97 16.73 -6.47
CA ASN A 195 -13.27 17.63 -5.56
C ASN A 195 -12.08 17.00 -4.83
N SER A 196 -11.77 15.72 -5.10
CA SER A 196 -10.56 15.09 -4.52
C SER A 196 -9.35 15.58 -5.29
N ASP A 197 -8.56 16.47 -4.69
CA ASP A 197 -7.34 16.99 -5.33
C ASP A 197 -6.13 16.09 -5.04
N PRO A 198 -5.64 15.32 -6.03
CA PRO A 198 -4.44 14.51 -5.85
C PRO A 198 -3.22 15.31 -5.43
N ARG A 199 -3.14 16.60 -5.81
CA ARG A 199 -2.04 17.49 -5.49
C ARG A 199 -1.95 17.76 -3.98
N GLU A 200 -3.09 18.06 -3.37
CA GLU A 200 -3.17 18.30 -1.93
C GLU A 200 -2.76 17.06 -1.13
N ILE A 201 -3.32 15.90 -1.51
CA ILE A 201 -3.08 14.63 -0.83
C ILE A 201 -1.62 14.22 -0.95
N ALA A 202 -1.06 14.21 -2.17
CA ALA A 202 0.33 13.86 -2.40
C ALA A 202 1.30 14.85 -1.74
N GLY A 203 0.95 16.13 -1.67
CA GLY A 203 1.75 17.16 -1.01
C GLY A 203 1.78 16.99 0.51
N ASN A 204 0.62 16.80 1.14
CA ASN A 204 0.51 16.64 2.59
C ASN A 204 1.20 15.37 3.10
N LEU A 205 1.13 14.27 2.34
CA LEU A 205 1.70 12.98 2.72
C LEU A 205 3.07 12.70 2.08
N ARG A 206 3.74 13.72 1.57
CA ARG A 206 5.00 13.62 0.82
C ARG A 206 6.06 12.73 1.48
N PHE A 207 6.28 12.89 2.78
CA PHE A 207 7.33 12.18 3.52
C PHE A 207 6.80 10.94 4.24
N GLU A 208 5.49 10.80 4.32
CA GLU A 208 4.82 9.75 5.07
C GLU A 208 4.41 8.58 4.16
N THR A 209 4.21 8.82 2.87
CA THR A 209 3.82 7.76 1.92
C THR A 209 5.00 6.83 1.63
N ARG A 210 4.77 5.53 1.81
CA ARG A 210 5.73 4.47 1.48
C ARG A 210 5.29 3.65 0.27
N SER A 211 3.99 3.51 0.06
CA SER A 211 3.44 2.83 -1.11
C SER A 211 2.06 3.40 -1.48
N VAL A 212 1.67 3.19 -2.71
CA VAL A 212 0.37 3.56 -3.25
C VAL A 212 -0.26 2.34 -3.90
N ILE A 213 -1.53 2.09 -3.60
CA ILE A 213 -2.31 1.04 -4.24
C ILE A 213 -3.44 1.69 -5.03
N PHE A 214 -3.48 1.44 -6.32
CA PHE A 214 -4.62 1.77 -7.15
C PHE A 214 -5.59 0.60 -7.15
N CYS A 215 -6.70 0.76 -6.43
CA CYS A 215 -7.76 -0.23 -6.33
C CYS A 215 -8.77 -0.01 -7.46
N TYR A 216 -9.17 -1.08 -8.12
CA TYR A 216 -10.21 -1.02 -9.13
C TYR A 216 -11.25 -2.11 -8.90
N ASP A 217 -12.49 -1.78 -9.20
CA ASP A 217 -13.61 -2.70 -9.10
C ASP A 217 -13.80 -3.41 -10.46
N ALA A 218 -13.35 -4.65 -10.49
CA ALA A 218 -13.45 -5.47 -11.69
C ALA A 218 -14.89 -5.96 -11.95
N ASP A 219 -15.66 -6.22 -10.90
CA ASP A 219 -17.03 -6.70 -11.01
C ASP A 219 -17.98 -5.58 -11.49
N GLY A 220 -17.70 -4.34 -11.10
CA GLY A 220 -18.41 -3.14 -11.57
C GLY A 220 -18.03 -2.68 -12.97
N GLY A 221 -17.16 -3.40 -13.69
CA GLY A 221 -16.67 -3.02 -15.00
C GLY A 221 -15.74 -1.80 -15.00
N ASN A 222 -15.33 -1.33 -13.82
CA ASN A 222 -14.45 -0.19 -13.64
C ASN A 222 -12.99 -0.61 -13.83
N ARG A 223 -12.50 -0.48 -15.05
CA ARG A 223 -11.09 -0.74 -15.36
C ARG A 223 -10.22 0.44 -14.94
N LEU A 224 -9.04 0.13 -14.42
CA LEU A 224 -8.02 1.15 -14.20
C LEU A 224 -7.45 1.58 -15.55
N LEU A 225 -7.62 2.84 -15.88
CA LEU A 225 -7.16 3.42 -17.15
C LEU A 225 -5.97 4.36 -16.92
N ARG A 226 -5.20 4.59 -17.96
CA ARG A 226 -4.11 5.59 -17.97
C ARG A 226 -4.60 6.96 -17.46
N ALA A 227 -5.80 7.37 -17.87
CA ALA A 227 -6.42 8.62 -17.42
C ALA A 227 -6.61 8.72 -15.90
N HIS A 228 -6.74 7.59 -15.21
CA HIS A 228 -6.84 7.54 -13.74
C HIS A 228 -5.48 7.62 -13.06
N LEU A 229 -4.44 7.04 -13.66
CA LEU A 229 -3.10 6.95 -13.08
C LEU A 229 -2.27 8.23 -13.27
N VAL A 230 -2.26 8.77 -14.49
CA VAL A 230 -1.35 9.86 -14.88
C VAL A 230 -1.48 11.10 -13.98
N PRO A 231 -2.66 11.57 -13.60
CA PRO A 231 -2.77 12.72 -12.69
C PRO A 231 -2.09 12.47 -11.35
N TRP A 232 -2.28 11.29 -10.75
CA TRP A 232 -1.64 10.91 -9.48
C TRP A 232 -0.13 10.80 -9.61
N LEU A 233 0.36 10.08 -10.62
CA LEU A 233 1.79 9.91 -10.87
C LEU A 233 2.50 11.26 -11.07
N LYS A 234 1.83 12.22 -11.72
CA LYS A 234 2.34 13.56 -11.93
C LYS A 234 2.59 14.32 -10.63
N TYR A 235 1.64 14.25 -9.68
CA TYR A 235 1.79 14.90 -8.38
C TYR A 235 2.75 14.17 -7.46
N PHE A 236 2.80 12.85 -7.51
CA PHE A 236 3.83 12.08 -6.82
C PHE A 236 5.23 12.38 -7.36
N ALA A 237 5.37 12.57 -8.68
CA ALA A 237 6.63 12.98 -9.31
C ALA A 237 7.12 14.33 -8.78
N LEU A 238 6.21 15.32 -8.63
CA LEU A 238 6.52 16.62 -8.03
C LEU A 238 7.06 16.52 -6.61
N ASN A 239 6.72 15.45 -5.91
CA ASN A 239 7.16 15.15 -4.55
C ASN A 239 8.32 14.16 -4.50
N ALA A 240 8.93 13.83 -5.64
CA ALA A 240 10.03 12.88 -5.76
C ALA A 240 9.72 11.48 -5.18
N PHE A 241 8.46 11.03 -5.28
CA PHE A 241 8.07 9.70 -4.87
C PHE A 241 8.01 8.77 -6.09
N TYR A 242 8.82 7.73 -6.09
CA TYR A 242 9.00 6.79 -7.21
C TYR A 242 8.30 5.44 -7.00
N GLY A 243 7.41 5.35 -6.06
CA GLY A 243 6.70 4.11 -5.73
C GLY A 243 7.31 3.35 -4.55
N PRO A 244 6.91 2.09 -4.35
CA PRO A 244 6.15 1.28 -5.31
C PRO A 244 4.69 1.71 -5.45
N TYR A 245 4.20 1.57 -6.69
CA TYR A 245 2.79 1.73 -7.06
C TYR A 245 2.22 0.37 -7.40
N PHE A 246 1.27 -0.08 -6.60
CA PHE A 246 0.61 -1.36 -6.82
C PHE A 246 -0.73 -1.18 -7.52
N VAL A 247 -1.06 -2.12 -8.36
CA VAL A 247 -2.40 -2.28 -8.92
C VAL A 247 -3.08 -3.43 -8.17
N CYS A 248 -4.27 -3.19 -7.65
CA CYS A 248 -5.03 -4.17 -6.89
C CYS A 248 -6.45 -4.31 -7.42
N PRO A 249 -6.88 -5.50 -7.88
CA PRO A 249 -8.28 -5.77 -8.13
C PRO A 249 -9.03 -5.79 -6.81
N PHE A 250 -10.14 -5.07 -6.73
CA PHE A 250 -11.01 -5.04 -5.56
C PHE A 250 -12.30 -5.78 -5.89
N SER A 251 -12.41 -7.01 -5.40
CA SER A 251 -13.67 -7.76 -5.38
C SER A 251 -13.54 -8.89 -4.37
N GLN A 252 -14.65 -9.27 -3.76
CA GLN A 252 -14.68 -10.42 -2.84
C GLN A 252 -14.59 -11.76 -3.58
N GLU A 253 -15.02 -11.80 -4.84
CA GLU A 253 -15.13 -13.01 -5.65
C GLU A 253 -14.19 -13.04 -6.88
N TYR A 254 -13.53 -11.92 -7.13
CA TYR A 254 -12.80 -11.73 -8.37
C TYR A 254 -11.47 -12.49 -8.40
N ARG A 255 -11.33 -13.29 -9.43
CA ARG A 255 -10.04 -13.88 -9.81
C ARG A 255 -9.46 -13.05 -10.93
N LEU A 256 -8.30 -12.42 -10.68
CA LEU A 256 -7.58 -11.75 -11.75
C LEU A 256 -7.43 -12.71 -12.93
N SER A 257 -7.99 -12.32 -14.06
CA SER A 257 -7.76 -13.11 -15.28
C SER A 257 -6.36 -12.80 -15.84
N PRO A 258 -5.71 -13.74 -16.53
CA PRO A 258 -4.45 -13.47 -17.22
C PRO A 258 -4.53 -12.28 -18.17
N LEU A 259 -5.68 -12.08 -18.85
CA LEU A 259 -5.92 -10.96 -19.75
C LEU A 259 -5.86 -9.59 -19.06
N GLU A 260 -6.31 -9.51 -17.81
CA GLU A 260 -6.27 -8.26 -17.06
C GLU A 260 -4.86 -7.97 -16.55
N ALA A 261 -4.15 -8.98 -16.05
CA ALA A 261 -2.76 -8.84 -15.67
C ALA A 261 -1.93 -8.37 -16.88
N GLU A 262 -2.15 -8.95 -18.05
CA GLU A 262 -1.53 -8.53 -19.29
C GLU A 262 -1.89 -7.09 -19.68
N SER A 263 -3.15 -6.70 -19.50
CA SER A 263 -3.61 -5.32 -19.76
C SER A 263 -2.88 -4.30 -18.90
N TYR A 264 -2.67 -4.59 -17.61
CA TYR A 264 -1.92 -3.70 -16.71
C TYR A 264 -0.43 -3.73 -16.99
N SER A 265 0.14 -4.88 -17.33
CA SER A 265 1.53 -4.98 -17.77
C SER A 265 1.78 -4.10 -18.98
N LYS A 266 0.91 -4.16 -19.99
CA LYS A 266 0.95 -3.28 -21.16
C LYS A 266 0.82 -1.80 -20.80
N LEU A 267 -0.08 -1.45 -19.87
CA LEU A 267 -0.22 -0.07 -19.39
C LEU A 267 1.08 0.43 -18.75
N VAL A 268 1.72 -0.38 -17.92
CA VAL A 268 3.02 -0.04 -17.30
C VAL A 268 4.12 0.11 -18.36
N GLU A 269 4.17 -0.79 -19.32
CA GLU A 269 5.10 -0.70 -20.46
C GLU A 269 4.88 0.57 -21.28
N GLU A 270 3.64 0.92 -21.55
CA GLU A 270 3.30 2.17 -22.24
C GLU A 270 3.74 3.41 -21.47
N LEU A 271 3.58 3.43 -20.14
CA LEU A 271 4.05 4.53 -19.31
C LEU A 271 5.59 4.64 -19.31
N LYS A 272 6.29 3.49 -19.32
CA LYS A 272 7.77 3.46 -19.30
C LYS A 272 8.40 3.72 -20.67
N HIS A 273 7.78 3.32 -21.77
CA HIS A 273 8.40 3.26 -23.09
C HIS A 273 7.74 4.14 -24.16
N LYS A 274 6.44 4.43 -24.08
CA LYS A 274 5.81 5.30 -25.07
C LYS A 274 6.11 6.76 -24.78
N GLN A 275 6.83 7.33 -25.74
CA GLN A 275 7.10 8.75 -25.87
C GLN A 275 5.82 9.44 -26.38
N GLU A 276 5.29 10.37 -25.62
CA GLU A 276 4.48 11.47 -26.10
C GLU A 276 5.16 12.79 -25.78
#